data_108ce00048081b3a53a18e60aa430cde
#
_entry.id   108ce00048081b3a53a18e60aa430cde
#
_cell.length_a   1.000
_cell.length_b   1.000
_cell.length_c   1.000
_cell.angle_alpha   90.00
_cell.angle_beta   90.00
_cell.angle_gamma   90.00
#
_symmetry.space_group_name_H-M   'P 1'
#
loop_
_entity.id
_entity.type
_entity.pdbx_description
1 polymer ?
#
loop_
_entity_poly.entity_id
_entity_poly.type
_entity_poly.pdbx_seq_one_letter_code
_entity_poly.pdbx_strand_id
1 'polypeptide(L)'
;DGLTRSCGCYRDEVNRKMCVKRRGQKSPLWKGGRFVDKSGYVRLHNPSHPNCDKKGYVAEHVLVMSNFLKRPLEKGELVHHKNGVKNDNRIENLELWSVSHPTGQRVTDLIDAAIEFLSRYGYKVLRNGD
;
A
#
# COMPACT_ATOMS: atom_id res chain seq x y z
N ASP A 1 38.62 20.33 -24.10
CA ASP A 1 38.92 18.93 -24.18
C ASP A 1 38.03 18.09 -23.32
N GLY A 2 37.43 17.05 -23.87
CA GLY A 2 36.46 16.19 -23.19
C GLY A 2 37.03 15.43 -22.00
N LEU A 3 38.32 15.43 -21.82
CA LEU A 3 39.01 14.72 -20.72
C LEU A 3 38.78 15.34 -19.35
N THR A 4 38.35 16.59 -19.26
CA THR A 4 38.04 17.26 -18.00
C THR A 4 36.73 16.80 -17.35
N ARG A 5 36.02 15.87 -17.96
CA ARG A 5 34.79 15.26 -17.45
C ARG A 5 35.02 14.12 -16.45
N SER A 6 36.22 14.02 -15.92
CA SER A 6 36.64 12.96 -15.00
C SER A 6 36.09 13.10 -13.57
N CYS A 7 35.38 14.18 -13.25
CA CYS A 7 34.79 14.40 -11.93
C CYS A 7 33.62 13.47 -11.55
N GLY A 8 33.22 12.57 -12.45
CA GLY A 8 32.09 11.67 -12.23
C GLY A 8 30.71 12.29 -12.53
N CYS A 9 30.57 13.59 -12.46
CA CYS A 9 29.28 14.27 -12.68
C CYS A 9 28.65 13.95 -14.06
N TYR A 10 29.45 13.90 -15.09
CA TYR A 10 28.99 13.55 -16.44
C TYR A 10 28.50 12.11 -16.51
N ARG A 11 29.21 11.18 -15.88
CA ARG A 11 28.81 9.77 -15.81
C ARG A 11 27.49 9.61 -15.06
N ASP A 12 27.33 10.33 -13.95
CA ASP A 12 26.11 10.27 -13.14
C ASP A 12 24.91 10.84 -13.90
N GLU A 13 25.10 11.91 -14.67
CA GLU A 13 24.06 12.48 -15.50
C GLU A 13 23.65 11.53 -16.62
N VAL A 14 24.61 10.92 -17.31
CA VAL A 14 24.33 9.93 -18.37
C VAL A 14 23.62 8.72 -17.77
N ASN A 15 24.09 8.21 -16.63
CA ASN A 15 23.46 7.10 -15.96
C ASN A 15 22.04 7.44 -15.52
N ARG A 16 21.82 8.64 -15.01
CA ARG A 16 20.48 9.11 -14.64
C ARG A 16 19.54 9.16 -15.83
N LYS A 17 19.99 9.73 -16.94
CA LYS A 17 19.22 9.77 -18.20
C LYS A 17 18.93 8.38 -18.74
N MET A 18 19.90 7.47 -18.68
CA MET A 18 19.72 6.07 -19.08
C MET A 18 18.76 5.33 -18.14
N CYS A 19 18.85 5.56 -16.84
CA CYS A 19 17.94 4.98 -15.86
C CYS A 19 16.49 5.43 -16.07
N VAL A 20 16.27 6.70 -16.39
CA VAL A 20 14.93 7.23 -16.68
C VAL A 20 14.37 6.58 -17.95
N LYS A 21 15.20 6.43 -19.00
CA LYS A 21 14.78 5.78 -20.25
C LYS A 21 14.43 4.29 -20.10
N ARG A 22 15.01 3.62 -19.09
CA ARG A 22 14.85 2.17 -18.88
C ARG A 22 13.92 1.83 -17.72
N ARG A 23 13.30 2.82 -17.08
CA ARG A 23 12.34 2.57 -16.00
C ARG A 23 11.04 1.99 -16.55
N GLY A 24 10.46 1.09 -15.75
CA GLY A 24 9.20 0.46 -16.10
C GLY A 24 9.29 -0.38 -17.36
N GLN A 25 8.29 -0.32 -18.19
CA GLN A 25 8.14 -1.14 -19.40
C GLN A 25 9.29 -1.00 -20.43
N LYS A 26 10.10 0.04 -20.33
CA LYS A 26 11.24 0.28 -21.23
C LYS A 26 12.52 -0.42 -20.79
N SER A 27 12.54 -1.03 -19.61
CA SER A 27 13.70 -1.76 -19.11
C SER A 27 13.71 -3.19 -19.66
N PRO A 28 14.85 -3.70 -20.17
CA PRO A 28 14.99 -5.11 -20.53
C PRO A 28 14.74 -6.06 -19.36
N LEU A 29 14.91 -5.57 -18.13
CA LEU A 29 14.67 -6.32 -16.91
C LEU A 29 13.24 -6.16 -16.36
N TRP A 30 12.39 -5.42 -17.07
CA TRP A 30 11.01 -5.23 -16.69
C TRP A 30 10.22 -6.54 -16.79
N LYS A 31 9.71 -7.01 -15.70
CA LYS A 31 8.92 -8.24 -15.58
C LYS A 31 7.43 -7.94 -15.30
N GLY A 32 6.88 -6.98 -16.04
CA GLY A 32 5.47 -6.60 -15.87
C GLY A 32 5.15 -5.80 -14.61
N GLY A 33 6.16 -5.27 -13.92
CA GLY A 33 5.96 -4.49 -12.70
C GLY A 33 5.48 -5.29 -11.50
N ARG A 34 5.57 -6.61 -11.56
CA ARG A 34 5.17 -7.53 -10.50
C ARG A 34 6.39 -8.30 -10.01
N PHE A 35 6.61 -8.28 -8.70
CA PHE A 35 7.71 -9.02 -8.07
C PHE A 35 7.33 -9.42 -6.65
N VAL A 36 8.07 -10.40 -6.11
CA VAL A 36 7.96 -10.78 -4.69
C VAL A 36 9.06 -10.07 -3.93
N ASP A 37 8.70 -9.36 -2.86
CA ASP A 37 9.68 -8.66 -2.01
C ASP A 37 10.40 -9.63 -1.06
N LYS A 38 11.39 -9.12 -0.33
CA LYS A 38 12.19 -9.91 0.62
C LYS A 38 11.35 -10.53 1.75
N SER A 39 10.20 -9.97 2.03
CA SER A 39 9.28 -10.45 3.06
C SER A 39 8.30 -11.50 2.53
N GLY A 40 8.32 -11.78 1.23
CA GLY A 40 7.45 -12.77 0.59
C GLY A 40 6.12 -12.19 0.08
N TYR A 41 5.94 -10.87 0.12
CA TYR A 41 4.75 -10.22 -0.41
C TYR A 41 4.89 -9.90 -1.89
N VAL A 42 3.81 -10.10 -2.63
CA VAL A 42 3.74 -9.70 -4.04
C VAL A 42 3.50 -8.19 -4.14
N ARG A 43 4.32 -7.51 -4.92
CA ARG A 43 4.25 -6.07 -5.19
C ARG A 43 3.94 -5.82 -6.66
N LEU A 44 3.10 -4.84 -6.90
CA LEU A 44 2.72 -4.38 -8.25
C LEU A 44 3.04 -2.90 -8.42
N HIS A 45 3.56 -2.54 -9.58
CA HIS A 45 3.79 -1.13 -9.92
C HIS A 45 2.49 -0.46 -10.31
N ASN A 46 1.93 0.34 -9.42
CA ASN A 46 0.73 1.14 -9.64
C ASN A 46 0.86 2.49 -8.91
N PRO A 47 1.58 3.45 -9.51
CA PRO A 47 1.86 4.74 -8.87
C PRO A 47 0.63 5.62 -8.71
N SER A 48 -0.47 5.31 -9.41
CA SER A 48 -1.73 6.05 -9.28
C SER A 48 -2.55 5.61 -8.07
N HIS A 49 -2.21 4.49 -7.45
CA HIS A 49 -2.99 3.96 -6.33
C HIS A 49 -2.67 4.73 -5.04
N PRO A 50 -3.69 5.18 -4.25
CA PRO A 50 -3.45 5.96 -3.03
C PRO A 50 -2.59 5.26 -1.98
N ASN A 51 -2.63 3.92 -1.93
CA ASN A 51 -1.86 3.11 -0.99
C ASN A 51 -0.48 2.67 -1.54
N CYS A 52 0.00 3.26 -2.63
CA CYS A 52 1.33 2.96 -3.13
C CYS A 52 2.43 3.56 -2.24
N ASP A 53 3.60 2.94 -2.26
CA ASP A 53 4.79 3.48 -1.60
C ASP A 53 5.43 4.62 -2.41
N LYS A 54 6.51 5.20 -1.87
CA LYS A 54 7.25 6.29 -2.52
C LYS A 54 7.83 5.93 -3.89
N LYS A 55 7.95 4.63 -4.20
CA LYS A 55 8.45 4.12 -5.47
C LYS A 55 7.33 3.77 -6.45
N GLY A 56 6.07 3.95 -6.05
CA GLY A 56 4.91 3.64 -6.85
C GLY A 56 4.50 2.16 -6.82
N TYR A 57 4.90 1.41 -5.82
CA TYR A 57 4.50 0.02 -5.66
C TYR A 57 3.42 -0.13 -4.60
N VAL A 58 2.46 -0.99 -4.87
CA VAL A 58 1.42 -1.39 -3.93
C VAL A 58 1.47 -2.91 -3.73
N ALA A 59 1.19 -3.37 -2.52
CA ALA A 59 1.09 -4.79 -2.27
C ALA A 59 -0.16 -5.37 -2.94
N GLU A 60 -0.03 -6.52 -3.59
CA GLU A 60 -1.13 -7.15 -4.35
C GLU A 60 -2.36 -7.40 -3.46
N HIS A 61 -2.17 -7.89 -2.23
CA HIS A 61 -3.27 -8.11 -1.28
C HIS A 61 -4.00 -6.81 -0.91
N VAL A 62 -3.29 -5.69 -0.81
CA VAL A 62 -3.91 -4.37 -0.60
C VAL A 62 -4.73 -3.95 -1.81
N LEU A 63 -4.22 -4.18 -3.02
CA LEU A 63 -4.93 -3.88 -4.25
C LEU A 63 -6.21 -4.72 -4.39
N VAL A 64 -6.12 -6.02 -4.12
CA VAL A 64 -7.27 -6.93 -4.15
C VAL A 64 -8.34 -6.50 -3.16
N MET A 65 -7.92 -6.19 -1.93
CA MET A 65 -8.85 -5.73 -0.89
C MET A 65 -9.49 -4.38 -1.24
N SER A 66 -8.72 -3.42 -1.75
CA SER A 66 -9.25 -2.12 -2.13
C SER A 66 -10.25 -2.24 -3.29
N ASN A 67 -10.02 -3.12 -4.24
CA ASN A 67 -10.98 -3.40 -5.32
C ASN A 67 -12.27 -4.05 -4.78
N PHE A 68 -12.14 -4.94 -3.82
CA PHE A 68 -13.29 -5.57 -3.15
C PHE A 68 -14.13 -4.56 -2.37
N LEU A 69 -13.47 -3.66 -1.62
CA LEU A 69 -14.11 -2.58 -0.87
C LEU A 69 -14.61 -1.43 -1.75
N LYS A 70 -14.15 -1.37 -3.01
CA LYS A 70 -14.39 -0.25 -3.94
C LYS A 70 -13.89 1.10 -3.42
N ARG A 71 -12.86 1.08 -2.59
CA ARG A 71 -12.16 2.23 -2.07
C ARG A 71 -10.73 1.84 -1.66
N PRO A 72 -9.78 2.81 -1.58
CA PRO A 72 -8.46 2.53 -1.01
C PRO A 72 -8.56 2.21 0.49
N LEU A 73 -7.52 1.58 1.03
CA LEU A 73 -7.41 1.36 2.47
C LEU A 73 -7.17 2.69 3.18
N GLU A 74 -7.84 2.87 4.30
CA GLU A 74 -7.67 4.01 5.17
C GLU A 74 -6.47 3.82 6.12
N LYS A 75 -6.04 4.91 6.73
CA LYS A 75 -4.99 4.86 7.75
C LYS A 75 -5.41 3.96 8.90
N GLY A 76 -4.58 3.01 9.25
CA GLY A 76 -4.84 2.04 10.31
C GLY A 76 -5.56 0.77 9.86
N GLU A 77 -5.91 0.66 8.58
CA GLU A 77 -6.40 -0.58 8.02
C GLU A 77 -5.25 -1.45 7.50
N LEU A 78 -5.35 -2.73 7.73
CA LEU A 78 -4.39 -3.75 7.27
C LEU A 78 -5.13 -4.89 6.62
N VAL A 79 -4.46 -5.57 5.70
CA VAL A 79 -4.96 -6.80 5.08
C VAL A 79 -4.18 -7.98 5.65
N HIS A 80 -4.90 -8.93 6.20
CA HIS A 80 -4.35 -10.15 6.78
C HIS A 80 -4.63 -11.35 5.89
N HIS A 81 -3.65 -12.26 5.76
CA HIS A 81 -3.81 -13.54 5.05
C HIS A 81 -4.25 -14.61 6.06
N LYS A 82 -5.45 -15.13 5.89
CA LYS A 82 -6.05 -16.12 6.84
C LYS A 82 -5.20 -17.37 7.01
N ASN A 83 -4.62 -17.87 5.93
CA ASN A 83 -3.74 -19.06 5.93
C ASN A 83 -2.27 -18.74 6.19
N GLY A 84 -1.88 -17.49 6.37
CA GLY A 84 -0.50 -17.07 6.56
C GLY A 84 0.37 -17.11 5.30
N VAL A 85 -0.17 -17.49 4.15
CA VAL A 85 0.56 -17.54 2.87
C VAL A 85 0.50 -16.18 2.19
N LYS A 86 1.62 -15.46 2.18
CA LYS A 86 1.73 -14.05 1.77
C LYS A 86 1.52 -13.79 0.28
N ASN A 87 1.60 -14.81 -0.56
CA ASN A 87 1.36 -14.73 -1.99
C ASN A 87 0.00 -15.30 -2.42
N ASP A 88 -0.78 -15.81 -1.48
CA ASP A 88 -2.16 -16.26 -1.74
C ASP A 88 -3.11 -15.08 -1.53
N ASN A 89 -3.25 -14.28 -2.57
CA ASN A 89 -4.00 -13.02 -2.55
C ASN A 89 -5.44 -13.16 -3.07
N ARG A 90 -5.99 -14.38 -3.03
CA ARG A 90 -7.42 -14.60 -3.29
C ARG A 90 -8.25 -13.88 -2.23
N ILE A 91 -9.34 -13.24 -2.63
CA ILE A 91 -10.18 -12.47 -1.71
C ILE A 91 -10.74 -13.32 -0.56
N GLU A 92 -11.02 -14.60 -0.80
CA GLU A 92 -11.50 -15.55 0.22
C GLU A 92 -10.48 -15.80 1.33
N ASN A 93 -9.18 -15.60 1.02
CA ASN A 93 -8.08 -15.76 1.95
C ASN A 93 -7.68 -14.44 2.64
N LEU A 94 -8.26 -13.33 2.25
CA LEU A 94 -7.93 -12.01 2.78
C LEU A 94 -9.01 -11.54 3.76
N GLU A 95 -8.58 -10.86 4.80
CA GLU A 95 -9.47 -10.18 5.75
C GLU A 95 -8.94 -8.80 6.10
N LEU A 96 -9.86 -7.89 6.31
CA LEU A 96 -9.55 -6.51 6.68
C LEU A 96 -9.43 -6.40 8.20
N TRP A 97 -8.28 -5.94 8.66
CA TRP A 97 -8.02 -5.65 10.06
C TRP A 97 -7.88 -4.16 10.29
N SER A 98 -8.23 -3.69 11.47
CA SER A 98 -7.99 -2.33 11.90
C SER A 98 -7.11 -2.31 13.14
N VAL A 99 -6.08 -1.45 13.11
CA VAL A 99 -5.25 -1.15 14.27
C VAL A 99 -5.61 0.18 14.91
N SER A 100 -6.64 0.84 14.40
CA SER A 100 -7.14 2.12 14.91
C SER A 100 -8.01 1.90 16.12
N HIS A 101 -7.38 1.70 17.28
CA HIS A 101 -8.09 1.68 18.57
C HIS A 101 -7.42 2.64 19.55
N PRO A 102 -8.19 3.40 20.30
CA PRO A 102 -7.65 4.24 21.35
C PRO A 102 -7.14 3.38 22.52
N THR A 103 -6.05 3.83 23.15
CA THR A 103 -5.47 3.19 24.35
C THR A 103 -5.48 4.18 25.49
N GLY A 104 -5.79 3.71 26.71
CA GLY A 104 -5.76 4.54 27.92
C GLY A 104 -6.75 5.71 27.90
N GLN A 105 -7.92 5.51 27.33
CA GLN A 105 -8.94 6.56 27.12
C GLN A 105 -10.03 6.53 28.20
N ARG A 106 -10.69 7.67 28.38
CA ARG A 106 -11.94 7.70 29.17
C ARG A 106 -13.02 6.86 28.47
N VAL A 107 -13.97 6.36 29.25
CA VAL A 107 -15.09 5.57 28.69
C VAL A 107 -15.87 6.37 27.65
N THR A 108 -16.10 7.65 27.89
CA THR A 108 -16.78 8.55 26.93
C THR A 108 -16.03 8.61 25.60
N ASP A 109 -14.71 8.81 25.65
CA ASP A 109 -13.87 8.89 24.44
C ASP A 109 -13.85 7.56 23.67
N LEU A 110 -13.88 6.44 24.39
CA LEU A 110 -14.00 5.10 23.77
C LEU A 110 -15.35 4.89 23.09
N ILE A 111 -16.43 5.39 23.68
CA ILE A 111 -17.76 5.32 23.07
C ILE A 111 -17.80 6.14 21.78
N ASP A 112 -17.29 7.37 21.81
CA ASP A 112 -17.25 8.24 20.64
C ASP A 112 -16.39 7.65 19.52
N ALA A 113 -15.22 7.09 19.87
CA ALA A 113 -14.36 6.39 18.93
C ALA A 113 -15.03 5.14 18.34
N ALA A 114 -15.79 4.37 19.15
CA ALA A 114 -16.53 3.22 18.68
C ALA A 114 -17.67 3.59 17.73
N ILE A 115 -18.39 4.68 18.01
CA ILE A 115 -19.45 5.20 17.15
C ILE A 115 -18.85 5.65 15.81
N GLU A 116 -17.75 6.39 15.84
CA GLU A 116 -17.05 6.81 14.63
C GLU A 116 -16.58 5.63 13.80
N PHE A 117 -15.98 4.64 14.45
CA PHE A 117 -15.53 3.41 13.81
C PHE A 117 -16.69 2.68 13.12
N LEU A 118 -17.80 2.46 13.81
CA LEU A 118 -18.98 1.80 13.27
C LEU A 118 -19.58 2.59 12.09
N SER A 119 -19.65 3.90 12.20
CA SER A 119 -20.17 4.77 11.13
C SER A 119 -19.33 4.67 9.86
N ARG A 120 -18.00 4.57 10.01
CA ARG A 120 -17.06 4.42 8.88
C ARG A 120 -17.35 3.17 8.05
N TYR A 121 -17.81 2.10 8.69
CA TYR A 121 -18.15 0.84 8.02
C TYR A 121 -19.65 0.68 7.72
N GLY A 122 -20.41 1.79 7.76
CA GLY A 122 -21.80 1.82 7.34
C GLY A 122 -22.81 1.38 8.41
N TYR A 123 -22.37 1.24 9.66
CA TYR A 123 -23.26 0.90 10.76
C TYR A 123 -23.85 2.16 11.39
N LYS A 124 -25.12 2.11 11.73
CA LYS A 124 -25.80 3.16 12.47
C LYS A 124 -25.96 2.74 13.93
N VAL A 125 -25.49 3.58 14.83
CA VAL A 125 -25.61 3.34 16.27
C VAL A 125 -26.78 4.11 16.82
N LEU A 126 -27.68 3.44 17.51
CA LEU A 126 -28.80 4.05 18.23
C LEU A 126 -28.47 4.07 19.72
N ARG A 127 -28.69 5.22 20.38
CA ARG A 127 -28.57 5.33 21.84
C ARG A 127 -29.88 4.83 22.47
N ASN A 128 -29.77 4.17 23.61
CA ASN A 128 -30.95 3.77 24.37
C ASN A 128 -31.71 5.03 24.80
N GLY A 129 -32.97 5.14 24.37
CA GLY A 129 -33.83 6.30 24.66
C GLY A 129 -34.05 7.25 23.48
N ASP A 130 -33.46 6.98 22.33
CA ASP A 130 -33.71 7.74 21.09
C ASP A 130 -34.89 7.14 20.30
#